data_9c7291b6caf02eb616fd90fc4b680d89
#
_entry.id   9c7291b6caf02eb616fd90fc4b680d89
#
_cell.length_a   1.000
_cell.length_b   1.000
_cell.length_c   1.000
_cell.angle_alpha   90.00
_cell.angle_beta   90.00
_cell.angle_gamma   90.00
#
_symmetry.space_group_name_H-M   'P 1'
#
loop_
_entity.id
_entity.type
_entity.pdbx_description
1 polymer ?
#
loop_
_entity_poly.entity_id
_entity_poly.type
_entity_poly.pdbx_seq_one_letter_code
_entity_poly.pdbx_strand_id
1 'polypeptide(L)'
;MQAKPFSALTSSITAPIGGWNARDSIAQMPPTDAVTLTNLYPTPTDVQLRKGYSKYSIGITGKVNTVMNYAGATTQKLFAAAGTAIYNCDTATATNVYTITNDKFQYVNISNSGGHFLVACNGVDTTLIYDGTNWIKMATTTTASAITSITHVGTLATMTTTTPHGLVTGNEITLTGNLPTAYNGTYIVTVTGSSTLTYTMATTPATNALTIGTYLVNFGVTGINPNTFVSVNLFKNRLYFTQKDTLSVWYLPTNALGGAASQLDFGGIARNGGFLQGMATWTLDAGQGADDYAVFISNMGEIIVYNGTDPSDVATWALKGVWQLGYVFSRRCFYKWAGDILLLTQDGLVPLASALQSSRLDPRVNITDKIYYEISKEADDYSTEFGWQVIYYAKPNMLLINIPNPTGTEQYVMHTISKAWCNFTGINTTCFELHNDDLYFGGTGFVGKFWDTNTDDGGQISATCQQAYSYFDKPGQQKRFTMVRPTFLVDVGTPGIYAGINTDFQTQNNLGKVTFVNTPTTTAVWDLATWDNDVFSGNLVISRQWQGVTGLGYAGGINLNMVSAGIDVHWVSTDFVMEQGTVI
;
A
#
# COMPACT_ATOMS: atom_id res chain seq x y z
N MET A 1 55.77 -33.59 -24.25
CA MET A 1 54.35 -33.21 -24.26
C MET A 1 54.25 -31.69 -24.18
N GLN A 2 53.90 -31.01 -25.28
CA GLN A 2 53.60 -29.57 -25.21
C GLN A 2 52.25 -29.42 -24.52
N ALA A 3 52.26 -28.70 -23.37
CA ALA A 3 51.03 -28.34 -22.73
C ALA A 3 50.21 -27.50 -23.71
N LYS A 4 48.99 -27.97 -24.08
CA LYS A 4 48.02 -27.14 -24.82
C LYS A 4 47.82 -25.86 -24.01
N PRO A 5 47.95 -24.68 -24.62
CA PRO A 5 47.64 -23.46 -23.92
C PRO A 5 46.17 -23.50 -23.46
N PHE A 6 45.93 -23.25 -22.18
CA PHE A 6 44.57 -23.08 -21.66
C PHE A 6 43.90 -21.94 -22.42
N SER A 7 42.83 -22.26 -23.14
CA SER A 7 42.05 -21.26 -23.85
C SER A 7 41.11 -20.62 -22.83
N ALA A 8 41.34 -19.36 -22.49
CA ALA A 8 40.41 -18.56 -21.71
C ALA A 8 39.13 -18.35 -22.53
N LEU A 9 38.00 -18.68 -21.95
CA LEU A 9 36.68 -18.44 -22.52
C LEU A 9 36.05 -17.23 -21.86
N THR A 10 35.40 -16.41 -22.67
CA THR A 10 34.54 -15.31 -22.19
C THR A 10 33.09 -15.64 -22.44
N SER A 11 32.25 -15.39 -21.46
CA SER A 11 30.79 -15.51 -21.57
C SER A 11 30.13 -14.29 -20.94
N SER A 12 29.01 -13.83 -21.48
CA SER A 12 28.27 -12.71 -20.94
C SER A 12 26.88 -13.18 -20.50
N ILE A 13 26.44 -12.78 -19.31
CA ILE A 13 25.11 -13.05 -18.78
C ILE A 13 24.47 -11.70 -18.47
N THR A 14 23.22 -11.51 -18.90
CA THR A 14 22.42 -10.32 -18.53
C THR A 14 22.19 -10.26 -17.02
N ALA A 15 22.02 -9.07 -16.47
CA ALA A 15 21.57 -8.89 -15.08
C ALA A 15 20.29 -9.71 -14.83
N PRO A 16 19.95 -10.05 -13.58
CA PRO A 16 18.80 -10.90 -13.26
C PRO A 16 17.47 -10.18 -13.46
N ILE A 17 17.16 -9.84 -14.71
CA ILE A 17 15.91 -9.19 -15.12
C ILE A 17 14.67 -10.08 -14.93
N GLY A 18 14.85 -11.40 -14.79
CA GLY A 18 13.80 -12.34 -14.42
C GLY A 18 13.41 -12.26 -12.94
N GLY A 19 14.22 -11.56 -12.13
CA GLY A 19 13.96 -11.26 -10.73
C GLY A 19 14.28 -12.38 -9.77
N TRP A 20 13.87 -12.19 -8.52
CA TRP A 20 13.99 -13.16 -7.44
C TRP A 20 13.13 -14.39 -7.70
N ASN A 21 13.71 -15.56 -7.56
CA ASN A 21 13.08 -16.85 -7.76
C ASN A 21 13.38 -17.75 -6.54
N ALA A 22 12.40 -17.95 -5.70
CA ALA A 22 12.46 -18.83 -4.54
C ALA A 22 11.73 -20.16 -4.75
N ARG A 23 11.19 -20.39 -5.96
CA ARG A 23 10.44 -21.60 -6.33
C ARG A 23 11.33 -22.69 -6.89
N ASP A 24 12.17 -22.32 -7.87
CA ASP A 24 12.90 -23.27 -8.68
C ASP A 24 14.15 -23.78 -7.96
N SER A 25 14.55 -25.01 -8.28
CA SER A 25 15.81 -25.55 -7.77
C SER A 25 16.99 -24.67 -8.20
N ILE A 26 17.86 -24.32 -7.28
CA ILE A 26 19.07 -23.49 -7.51
C ILE A 26 19.93 -24.06 -8.67
N ALA A 27 19.90 -25.37 -8.86
CA ALA A 27 20.66 -26.06 -9.93
C ALA A 27 20.04 -25.93 -11.33
N GLN A 28 18.77 -25.56 -11.43
CA GLN A 28 18.00 -25.50 -12.70
C GLN A 28 17.41 -24.12 -12.95
N MET A 29 17.65 -23.16 -12.06
CA MET A 29 17.15 -21.81 -12.16
C MET A 29 17.72 -21.12 -13.41
N PRO A 30 16.88 -20.40 -14.21
CA PRO A 30 17.37 -19.63 -15.35
C PRO A 30 18.47 -18.63 -14.94
N PRO A 31 19.56 -18.48 -15.71
CA PRO A 31 20.64 -17.54 -15.39
C PRO A 31 20.21 -16.06 -15.30
N THR A 32 19.05 -15.73 -15.87
CA THR A 32 18.43 -14.40 -15.79
C THR A 32 17.64 -14.15 -14.52
N ASP A 33 17.51 -15.15 -13.65
CA ASP A 33 16.88 -15.04 -12.34
C ASP A 33 17.94 -14.82 -11.24
N ALA A 34 17.49 -14.53 -10.03
CA ALA A 34 18.34 -14.40 -8.85
C ALA A 34 17.84 -15.30 -7.71
N VAL A 35 18.76 -15.90 -6.98
CA VAL A 35 18.50 -16.64 -5.73
C VAL A 35 18.10 -15.66 -4.63
N THR A 36 18.77 -14.49 -4.59
CA THR A 36 18.44 -13.36 -3.72
C THR A 36 18.56 -12.06 -4.51
N LEU A 37 17.61 -11.15 -4.32
CA LEU A 37 17.58 -9.84 -4.99
C LEU A 37 16.99 -8.80 -4.05
N THR A 38 17.82 -8.26 -3.15
CA THR A 38 17.40 -7.32 -2.10
C THR A 38 17.78 -5.90 -2.48
N ASN A 39 16.82 -4.97 -2.42
CA ASN A 39 16.97 -3.55 -2.76
C ASN A 39 17.45 -3.29 -4.20
N LEU A 40 17.26 -4.27 -5.08
CA LEU A 40 17.55 -4.22 -6.50
C LEU A 40 16.26 -4.47 -7.27
N TYR A 41 15.82 -3.48 -8.04
CA TYR A 41 14.55 -3.50 -8.76
C TYR A 41 14.74 -3.94 -10.21
N PRO A 42 14.22 -5.12 -10.61
CA PRO A 42 14.36 -5.63 -11.96
C PRO A 42 13.41 -4.91 -12.92
N THR A 43 13.94 -4.33 -13.99
CA THR A 43 13.19 -3.78 -15.12
C THR A 43 13.26 -4.73 -16.31
N PRO A 44 12.58 -4.47 -17.43
CA PRO A 44 12.71 -5.30 -18.62
C PRO A 44 14.10 -5.34 -19.25
N THR A 45 14.96 -4.34 -18.98
CA THR A 45 16.27 -4.17 -19.64
C THR A 45 17.46 -4.24 -18.70
N ASP A 46 17.27 -3.97 -17.43
CA ASP A 46 18.32 -3.86 -16.43
C ASP A 46 17.80 -4.17 -15.03
N VAL A 47 18.69 -4.13 -14.04
CA VAL A 47 18.36 -4.20 -12.62
C VAL A 47 18.91 -2.95 -11.94
N GLN A 48 18.01 -2.10 -11.42
CA GLN A 48 18.40 -0.84 -10.80
C GLN A 48 18.42 -0.92 -9.27
N LEU A 49 19.34 -0.19 -8.64
CA LEU A 49 19.25 0.06 -7.21
C LEU A 49 17.91 0.76 -6.92
N ARG A 50 17.16 0.28 -5.92
CA ARG A 50 15.90 0.93 -5.59
C ARG A 50 16.11 2.41 -5.22
N LYS A 51 15.12 3.24 -5.51
CA LYS A 51 15.08 4.57 -4.90
C LYS A 51 14.68 4.47 -3.43
N GLY A 52 15.09 5.44 -2.68
CA GLY A 52 14.75 5.61 -1.28
C GLY A 52 13.56 6.53 -1.08
N TYR A 53 13.55 7.22 0.04
CA TYR A 53 12.46 8.08 0.44
C TYR A 53 12.98 9.38 1.09
N SER A 54 12.12 10.38 1.11
CA SER A 54 12.28 11.59 1.92
C SER A 54 11.16 11.68 2.97
N LYS A 55 11.42 12.33 4.10
CA LYS A 55 10.37 12.68 5.06
C LYS A 55 9.54 13.84 4.49
N TYR A 56 8.27 13.58 4.24
CA TYR A 56 7.34 14.55 3.68
C TYR A 56 6.73 15.46 4.77
N SER A 57 6.23 14.85 5.86
CA SER A 57 5.66 15.57 6.99
C SER A 57 6.15 14.96 8.30
N ILE A 58 6.65 15.78 9.23
CA ILE A 58 7.27 15.37 10.50
C ILE A 58 6.49 15.90 11.71
N GLY A 59 6.87 15.50 12.91
CA GLY A 59 6.26 15.99 14.16
C GLY A 59 5.07 15.16 14.62
N ILE A 60 4.90 13.96 14.09
CA ILE A 60 3.86 13.00 14.49
C ILE A 60 4.34 12.24 15.73
N THR A 61 3.46 12.05 16.71
CA THR A 61 3.78 11.26 17.91
C THR A 61 3.45 9.78 17.68
N GLY A 62 4.47 8.93 17.70
CA GLY A 62 4.31 7.48 17.55
C GLY A 62 4.48 6.97 16.12
N LYS A 63 4.16 5.68 15.92
CA LYS A 63 4.16 5.03 14.60
C LYS A 63 2.86 5.34 13.88
N VAL A 64 2.96 5.74 12.62
CA VAL A 64 1.79 5.98 11.77
C VAL A 64 1.27 4.63 11.26
N ASN A 65 0.07 4.25 11.69
CA ASN A 65 -0.58 2.99 11.32
C ASN A 65 -1.58 3.13 10.18
N THR A 66 -2.01 4.35 9.89
CA THR A 66 -2.88 4.62 8.73
C THR A 66 -2.51 5.96 8.10
N VAL A 67 -2.36 5.97 6.80
CA VAL A 67 -2.35 7.19 5.97
C VAL A 67 -3.65 7.21 5.19
N MET A 68 -4.30 8.37 5.09
CA MET A 68 -5.59 8.54 4.42
C MET A 68 -5.52 9.72 3.46
N ASN A 69 -5.99 9.51 2.24
CA ASN A 69 -6.10 10.56 1.23
C ASN A 69 -7.55 11.03 1.11
N TYR A 70 -7.83 12.29 1.43
CA TYR A 70 -9.11 12.92 1.15
C TYR A 70 -9.12 13.49 -0.27
N ALA A 71 -10.08 13.04 -1.08
CA ALA A 71 -10.28 13.50 -2.45
C ALA A 71 -11.40 14.56 -2.50
N GLY A 72 -11.05 15.83 -2.34
CA GLY A 72 -11.98 16.95 -2.50
C GLY A 72 -12.15 17.36 -3.96
N ALA A 73 -13.09 18.29 -4.24
CA ALA A 73 -13.38 18.75 -5.59
C ALA A 73 -12.18 19.45 -6.27
N THR A 74 -11.43 20.25 -5.52
CA THR A 74 -10.29 21.04 -6.02
C THR A 74 -9.01 20.82 -5.23
N THR A 75 -9.10 20.23 -4.05
CA THR A 75 -7.97 20.03 -3.15
C THR A 75 -7.99 18.60 -2.62
N GLN A 76 -6.83 17.98 -2.60
CA GLN A 76 -6.63 16.74 -1.85
C GLN A 76 -5.94 17.07 -0.53
N LYS A 77 -6.19 16.26 0.50
CA LYS A 77 -5.53 16.38 1.80
C LYS A 77 -5.00 15.03 2.25
N LEU A 78 -3.83 15.07 2.86
CA LEU A 78 -3.18 13.88 3.40
C LEU A 78 -3.29 13.87 4.92
N PHE A 79 -3.87 12.82 5.47
CA PHE A 79 -3.99 12.60 6.91
C PHE A 79 -3.20 11.38 7.34
N ALA A 80 -2.65 11.43 8.54
CA ALA A 80 -2.01 10.31 9.20
C ALA A 80 -2.66 10.03 10.55
N ALA A 81 -2.99 8.77 10.83
CA ALA A 81 -3.41 8.34 12.15
C ALA A 81 -2.26 7.62 12.86
N ALA A 82 -1.92 8.10 14.05
CA ALA A 82 -0.84 7.58 14.88
C ALA A 82 -1.21 7.70 16.36
N GLY A 83 -1.11 6.57 17.09
CA GLY A 83 -1.43 6.51 18.51
C GLY A 83 -2.86 6.98 18.81
N THR A 84 -2.99 8.15 19.41
CA THR A 84 -4.30 8.70 19.82
C THR A 84 -4.73 9.94 19.03
N ALA A 85 -4.15 10.19 17.85
CA ALA A 85 -4.46 11.38 17.07
C ALA A 85 -4.50 11.14 15.56
N ILE A 86 -5.31 11.94 14.86
CA ILE A 86 -5.22 12.16 13.42
C ILE A 86 -4.47 13.47 13.19
N TYR A 87 -3.50 13.42 12.30
CA TYR A 87 -2.67 14.56 11.90
C TYR A 87 -3.00 14.97 10.46
N ASN A 88 -3.05 16.26 10.21
CA ASN A 88 -3.00 16.80 8.85
C ASN A 88 -1.53 16.87 8.42
N CYS A 89 -1.20 16.26 7.29
CA CYS A 89 0.15 16.14 6.73
C CYS A 89 0.33 16.91 5.42
N ASP A 90 -0.52 17.89 5.10
CA ASP A 90 -0.39 18.70 3.88
C ASP A 90 0.84 19.63 3.91
N THR A 91 1.47 19.79 5.05
CA THR A 91 2.65 20.63 5.28
C THR A 91 3.82 19.81 5.84
N ALA A 92 5.03 20.35 5.75
CA ALA A 92 6.25 19.71 6.25
C ALA A 92 6.20 19.38 7.76
N THR A 93 5.38 20.10 8.54
CA THR A 93 5.11 19.80 9.95
C THR A 93 3.65 19.40 10.11
N ALA A 94 3.41 18.18 10.58
CA ALA A 94 2.10 17.65 10.83
C ALA A 94 1.40 18.37 11.99
N THR A 95 0.10 18.63 11.85
CA THR A 95 -0.72 19.25 12.89
C THR A 95 -1.77 18.26 13.38
N ASN A 96 -1.89 18.08 14.71
CA ASN A 96 -2.97 17.28 15.30
C ASN A 96 -4.32 17.96 15.05
N VAL A 97 -5.23 17.28 14.35
CA VAL A 97 -6.55 17.80 13.98
C VAL A 97 -7.70 17.06 14.65
N TYR A 98 -7.46 15.87 15.20
CA TYR A 98 -8.53 15.09 15.83
C TYR A 98 -7.98 14.06 16.82
N THR A 99 -8.70 13.80 17.93
CA THR A 99 -8.33 12.79 18.95
C THR A 99 -9.12 11.50 18.72
N ILE A 100 -8.42 10.37 18.76
CA ILE A 100 -8.93 9.02 18.54
C ILE A 100 -8.45 8.08 19.64
N THR A 101 -8.96 6.84 19.68
CA THR A 101 -8.45 5.79 20.60
C THR A 101 -7.73 4.66 19.87
N ASN A 102 -7.95 4.53 18.54
CA ASN A 102 -7.30 3.52 17.71
C ASN A 102 -6.95 4.11 16.34
N ASP A 103 -5.70 3.95 15.92
CA ASP A 103 -5.13 4.52 14.70
C ASP A 103 -5.18 3.61 13.46
N LYS A 104 -5.82 2.43 13.56
CA LYS A 104 -5.90 1.42 12.50
C LYS A 104 -7.21 1.56 11.71
N PHE A 105 -7.30 2.58 10.86
CA PHE A 105 -8.50 2.86 10.06
C PHE A 105 -8.56 2.11 8.74
N GLN A 106 -9.80 1.85 8.29
CA GLN A 106 -10.16 1.63 6.90
C GLN A 106 -11.05 2.78 6.46
N TYR A 107 -10.89 3.26 5.24
CA TYR A 107 -11.61 4.44 4.78
C TYR A 107 -12.01 4.35 3.30
N VAL A 108 -12.95 5.18 2.90
CA VAL A 108 -13.37 5.39 1.51
C VAL A 108 -13.74 6.85 1.29
N ASN A 109 -13.46 7.35 0.09
CA ASN A 109 -13.98 8.64 -0.37
C ASN A 109 -15.34 8.44 -1.05
N ILE A 110 -16.30 9.31 -0.76
CA ILE A 110 -17.62 9.34 -1.39
C ILE A 110 -17.99 10.78 -1.72
N SER A 111 -18.68 10.96 -2.85
CA SER A 111 -19.22 12.25 -3.28
C SER A 111 -20.73 12.12 -3.50
N ASN A 112 -21.48 13.11 -3.05
CA ASN A 112 -22.90 13.23 -3.29
C ASN A 112 -23.28 14.71 -3.51
N SER A 113 -24.58 15.02 -3.56
CA SER A 113 -25.05 16.41 -3.73
C SER A 113 -24.65 17.36 -2.58
N GLY A 114 -24.27 16.84 -1.43
CA GLY A 114 -23.81 17.61 -0.27
C GLY A 114 -22.31 17.92 -0.28
N GLY A 115 -21.52 17.29 -1.15
CA GLY A 115 -20.09 17.51 -1.24
C GLY A 115 -19.26 16.24 -1.38
N HIS A 116 -17.98 16.37 -1.01
CA HIS A 116 -16.99 15.29 -1.00
C HIS A 116 -16.68 14.93 0.46
N PHE A 117 -16.65 13.65 0.75
CA PHE A 117 -16.48 13.17 2.12
C PHE A 117 -15.49 12.00 2.15
N LEU A 118 -14.72 11.95 3.24
CA LEU A 118 -13.93 10.76 3.60
C LEU A 118 -14.62 10.10 4.79
N VAL A 119 -14.97 8.83 4.67
CA VAL A 119 -15.59 8.03 5.74
C VAL A 119 -14.58 7.03 6.25
N ALA A 120 -14.27 7.06 7.55
CA ALA A 120 -13.24 6.24 8.17
C ALA A 120 -13.75 5.50 9.41
N CYS A 121 -13.45 4.21 9.52
CA CYS A 121 -13.83 3.35 10.64
C CYS A 121 -12.67 2.48 11.11
N ASN A 122 -12.63 2.13 12.42
CA ASN A 122 -11.55 1.33 13.03
C ASN A 122 -12.06 0.25 13.98
N GLY A 123 -13.38 0.11 14.17
CA GLY A 123 -13.99 -0.90 15.04
C GLY A 123 -13.87 -0.65 16.55
N VAL A 124 -13.44 0.55 16.94
CA VAL A 124 -13.29 0.99 18.33
C VAL A 124 -13.93 2.37 18.53
N ASP A 125 -13.45 3.36 17.78
CA ASP A 125 -14.05 4.70 17.75
C ASP A 125 -15.30 4.69 16.90
N THR A 126 -16.22 5.60 17.21
CA THR A 126 -17.37 5.86 16.32
C THR A 126 -16.86 6.28 14.94
N THR A 127 -17.44 5.73 13.89
CA THR A 127 -17.11 6.08 12.50
C THR A 127 -17.00 7.58 12.32
N LEU A 128 -15.95 8.04 11.68
CA LEU A 128 -15.63 9.42 11.42
C LEU A 128 -15.93 9.78 9.98
N ILE A 129 -16.42 11.00 9.77
CA ILE A 129 -16.65 11.61 8.46
C ILE A 129 -15.84 12.90 8.40
N TYR A 130 -15.03 13.07 7.35
CA TYR A 130 -14.37 14.33 7.06
C TYR A 130 -15.09 15.00 5.88
N ASP A 131 -15.56 16.24 6.07
CA ASP A 131 -16.38 16.99 5.11
C ASP A 131 -15.58 17.96 4.22
N GLY A 132 -14.23 17.90 4.30
CA GLY A 132 -13.32 18.85 3.67
C GLY A 132 -12.81 19.94 4.62
N THR A 133 -13.46 20.10 5.79
CA THR A 133 -13.12 21.10 6.82
C THR A 133 -12.98 20.47 8.20
N ASN A 134 -13.94 19.67 8.60
CA ASN A 134 -14.08 19.15 9.95
C ASN A 134 -14.13 17.62 9.97
N TRP A 135 -13.64 17.03 11.05
CA TRP A 135 -13.88 15.64 11.41
C TRP A 135 -15.14 15.54 12.28
N ILE A 136 -16.11 14.77 11.85
CA ILE A 136 -17.46 14.66 12.44
C ILE A 136 -17.67 13.21 12.86
N LYS A 137 -18.19 12.99 14.07
CA LYS A 137 -18.61 11.65 14.50
C LYS A 137 -20.00 11.32 13.93
N MET A 138 -20.13 10.14 13.36
CA MET A 138 -21.41 9.58 12.97
C MET A 138 -22.29 9.44 14.22
N ALA A 139 -23.52 9.99 14.20
CA ALA A 139 -24.42 9.91 15.35
C ALA A 139 -25.14 8.55 15.39
N THR A 140 -25.54 8.13 16.57
CA THR A 140 -26.33 6.89 16.79
C THR A 140 -27.85 7.11 16.73
N THR A 141 -28.26 8.32 16.40
CA THR A 141 -29.69 8.73 16.27
C THR A 141 -29.87 9.59 15.04
N THR A 142 -31.02 9.47 14.42
CA THR A 142 -31.47 10.35 13.34
C THR A 142 -32.59 11.28 13.81
N THR A 143 -33.09 11.06 15.04
CA THR A 143 -34.26 11.79 15.56
C THR A 143 -33.80 12.94 16.45
N ALA A 144 -34.27 14.13 16.15
CA ALA A 144 -34.08 15.31 16.98
C ALA A 144 -35.11 15.38 18.12
N SER A 145 -34.68 15.75 19.31
CA SER A 145 -35.56 16.09 20.43
C SER A 145 -35.99 17.55 20.31
N ALA A 146 -37.19 17.87 20.80
CA ALA A 146 -37.64 19.26 20.82
C ALA A 146 -36.70 20.14 21.66
N ILE A 147 -36.41 21.35 21.18
CA ILE A 147 -35.57 22.32 21.89
C ILE A 147 -36.45 23.05 22.90
N THR A 148 -36.00 23.12 24.15
CA THR A 148 -36.65 23.88 25.22
C THR A 148 -36.16 25.32 25.26
N SER A 149 -34.84 25.53 25.14
CA SER A 149 -34.24 26.87 25.20
C SER A 149 -32.86 26.89 24.51
N ILE A 150 -32.48 28.06 24.03
CA ILE A 150 -31.10 28.33 23.60
C ILE A 150 -30.69 29.67 24.26
N THR A 151 -29.64 29.59 25.06
CA THR A 151 -28.98 30.74 25.70
C THR A 151 -27.56 30.90 25.17
N HIS A 152 -26.89 32.02 25.42
CA HIS A 152 -25.51 32.24 24.96
C HIS A 152 -24.67 33.07 25.92
N VAL A 153 -23.35 32.86 25.84
CA VAL A 153 -22.34 33.74 26.40
C VAL A 153 -21.35 34.04 25.30
N GLY A 154 -21.35 35.26 24.79
CA GLY A 154 -20.61 35.57 23.58
C GLY A 154 -21.12 34.76 22.39
N THR A 155 -20.19 34.10 21.68
CA THR A 155 -20.51 33.21 20.57
C THR A 155 -20.83 31.77 20.99
N LEU A 156 -20.64 31.41 22.27
CA LEU A 156 -20.92 30.05 22.76
C LEU A 156 -22.41 29.97 23.13
N ALA A 157 -23.17 29.17 22.38
CA ALA A 157 -24.55 28.85 22.65
C ALA A 157 -24.70 27.60 23.52
N THR A 158 -25.66 27.60 24.43
CA THR A 158 -26.09 26.42 25.19
C THR A 158 -27.53 26.10 24.80
N MET A 159 -27.74 24.92 24.25
CA MET A 159 -29.05 24.39 23.86
C MET A 159 -29.53 23.36 24.88
N THR A 160 -30.79 23.46 25.30
CA THR A 160 -31.43 22.47 26.16
C THR A 160 -32.59 21.83 25.39
N THR A 161 -32.71 20.51 25.49
CA THR A 161 -33.79 19.72 24.85
C THR A 161 -34.80 19.21 25.87
N THR A 162 -36.02 18.97 25.44
CA THR A 162 -37.11 18.50 26.30
C THR A 162 -36.87 17.08 26.81
N THR A 163 -36.26 16.23 25.98
CA THR A 163 -35.91 14.85 26.30
C THR A 163 -34.43 14.63 25.99
N PRO A 164 -33.78 13.58 26.50
CA PRO A 164 -32.42 13.26 26.14
C PRO A 164 -32.21 13.22 24.62
N HIS A 165 -31.20 13.95 24.14
CA HIS A 165 -30.95 14.10 22.70
C HIS A 165 -30.18 12.92 22.07
N GLY A 166 -29.58 12.04 22.87
CA GLY A 166 -28.82 10.86 22.35
C GLY A 166 -27.52 11.19 21.59
N LEU A 167 -27.12 12.46 21.56
CA LEU A 167 -25.87 12.89 20.88
C LEU A 167 -24.68 12.74 21.78
N VAL A 168 -23.51 12.66 21.15
CA VAL A 168 -22.19 12.69 21.82
C VAL A 168 -21.35 13.85 21.27
N THR A 169 -20.40 14.33 22.06
CA THR A 169 -19.46 15.38 21.62
C THR A 169 -18.78 14.99 20.31
N GLY A 170 -18.83 15.88 19.32
CA GLY A 170 -18.32 15.65 17.97
C GLY A 170 -19.38 15.24 16.95
N ASN A 171 -20.66 15.08 17.35
CA ASN A 171 -21.76 14.99 16.39
C ASN A 171 -22.04 16.37 15.78
N GLU A 172 -22.69 16.36 14.61
CA GLU A 172 -23.08 17.57 13.91
C GLU A 172 -24.61 17.70 13.86
N ILE A 173 -25.10 18.93 14.05
CA ILE A 173 -26.52 19.28 13.92
C ILE A 173 -26.69 20.50 13.03
N THR A 174 -27.82 20.58 12.35
CA THR A 174 -28.24 21.78 11.61
C THR A 174 -29.49 22.40 12.26
N LEU A 175 -29.34 23.61 12.77
CA LEU A 175 -30.40 24.38 13.43
C LEU A 175 -31.09 25.32 12.43
N THR A 176 -32.42 25.37 12.49
CA THR A 176 -33.24 26.23 11.63
C THR A 176 -34.45 26.82 12.42
N GLY A 177 -34.92 27.97 11.97
CA GLY A 177 -36.16 28.58 12.52
C GLY A 177 -35.98 29.30 13.86
N ASN A 178 -34.78 29.43 14.39
CA ASN A 178 -34.52 30.17 15.61
C ASN A 178 -34.44 31.69 15.34
N LEU A 179 -34.84 32.49 16.31
CA LEU A 179 -34.66 33.94 16.31
C LEU A 179 -33.99 34.39 17.62
N PRO A 180 -32.97 35.24 17.59
CA PRO A 180 -32.26 35.76 16.41
C PRO A 180 -31.67 34.68 15.48
N THR A 181 -31.58 34.99 14.20
CA THR A 181 -31.09 34.05 13.16
C THR A 181 -29.64 33.61 13.33
N ALA A 182 -28.87 34.30 14.16
CA ALA A 182 -27.49 33.93 14.50
C ALA A 182 -27.38 32.55 15.16
N TYR A 183 -28.45 32.00 15.72
CA TYR A 183 -28.49 30.63 16.26
C TYR A 183 -28.63 29.57 15.18
N ASN A 184 -29.04 29.92 13.96
CA ASN A 184 -29.21 28.96 12.87
C ASN A 184 -27.90 28.69 12.14
N GLY A 185 -27.70 27.45 11.70
CA GLY A 185 -26.52 27.00 11.00
C GLY A 185 -26.19 25.55 11.29
N THR A 186 -25.11 25.10 10.73
CA THR A 186 -24.57 23.75 10.96
C THR A 186 -23.40 23.83 11.93
N TYR A 187 -23.45 23.03 12.99
CA TYR A 187 -22.53 23.12 14.11
C TYR A 187 -22.12 21.74 14.63
N ILE A 188 -20.84 21.58 14.95
CA ILE A 188 -20.34 20.46 15.74
C ILE A 188 -20.62 20.76 17.21
N VAL A 189 -21.25 19.81 17.90
CA VAL A 189 -21.70 20.00 19.28
C VAL A 189 -20.74 19.45 20.32
N THR A 190 -20.69 20.10 21.47
CA THR A 190 -20.10 19.58 22.70
C THR A 190 -21.19 19.26 23.68
N VAL A 191 -21.36 17.98 24.03
CA VAL A 191 -22.39 17.51 24.96
C VAL A 191 -21.93 17.78 26.39
N THR A 192 -22.77 18.49 27.14
CA THR A 192 -22.53 18.84 28.55
C THR A 192 -23.46 18.10 29.52
N GLY A 193 -24.52 17.46 29.01
CA GLY A 193 -25.48 16.64 29.78
C GLY A 193 -26.36 15.85 28.84
N SER A 194 -27.22 14.97 29.36
CA SER A 194 -28.13 14.15 28.56
C SER A 194 -29.13 14.96 27.70
N SER A 195 -29.50 16.13 28.17
CA SER A 195 -30.42 17.07 27.50
C SER A 195 -29.79 18.44 27.25
N THR A 196 -28.48 18.62 27.43
CA THR A 196 -27.77 19.88 27.24
C THR A 196 -26.54 19.73 26.41
N LEU A 197 -26.33 20.64 25.48
CA LEU A 197 -25.16 20.71 24.62
C LEU A 197 -24.78 22.16 24.33
N THR A 198 -23.55 22.38 23.90
CA THR A 198 -23.02 23.67 23.47
C THR A 198 -22.51 23.62 22.05
N TYR A 199 -22.56 24.77 21.37
CA TYR A 199 -21.98 24.97 20.04
C TYR A 199 -21.52 26.41 19.85
N THR A 200 -20.56 26.65 18.94
CA THR A 200 -19.97 27.98 18.71
C THR A 200 -20.59 28.61 17.46
N MET A 201 -21.22 29.77 17.62
CA MET A 201 -21.80 30.55 16.53
C MET A 201 -20.77 31.45 15.86
N ALA A 202 -21.01 31.85 14.61
CA ALA A 202 -20.15 32.78 13.88
C ALA A 202 -20.22 34.20 14.45
N THR A 203 -21.40 34.60 14.98
CA THR A 203 -21.67 35.95 15.54
C THR A 203 -22.39 35.83 16.85
N THR A 204 -22.17 36.82 17.77
CA THR A 204 -22.88 36.91 19.03
C THR A 204 -24.32 37.44 18.79
N PRO A 205 -25.35 36.69 19.19
CA PRO A 205 -26.74 37.17 19.12
C PRO A 205 -26.95 38.37 20.07
N ALA A 206 -27.94 39.22 19.76
CA ALA A 206 -28.28 40.35 20.63
C ALA A 206 -29.01 39.92 21.91
N THR A 207 -29.72 38.78 21.86
CA THR A 207 -30.53 38.24 22.96
C THR A 207 -30.49 36.71 22.93
N ASN A 208 -30.85 36.06 24.03
CA ASN A 208 -31.21 34.65 24.03
C ASN A 208 -32.29 34.35 23.00
N ALA A 209 -32.40 33.11 22.56
CA ALA A 209 -33.40 32.76 21.56
C ALA A 209 -34.81 33.06 22.04
N LEU A 210 -35.51 33.90 21.28
CA LEU A 210 -36.90 34.32 21.54
C LEU A 210 -37.88 33.41 20.84
N THR A 211 -37.52 32.93 19.65
CA THR A 211 -38.25 31.91 18.92
C THR A 211 -37.39 30.68 18.86
N ILE A 212 -37.94 29.56 19.24
CA ILE A 212 -37.26 28.26 19.21
C ILE A 212 -37.69 27.52 17.95
N GLY A 213 -36.73 27.16 17.16
CA GLY A 213 -36.91 26.37 15.93
C GLY A 213 -36.67 24.86 16.16
N THR A 214 -36.09 24.23 15.17
CA THR A 214 -35.79 22.79 15.18
C THR A 214 -34.33 22.55 14.83
N TYR A 215 -33.87 21.34 15.08
CA TYR A 215 -32.58 20.90 14.54
C TYR A 215 -32.70 19.54 13.84
N LEU A 216 -31.80 19.27 12.93
CA LEU A 216 -31.59 17.97 12.32
C LEU A 216 -30.25 17.39 12.84
N VAL A 217 -30.19 16.08 13.04
CA VAL A 217 -28.97 15.37 13.33
C VAL A 217 -28.35 14.96 11.99
N ASN A 218 -27.19 15.52 11.69
CA ASN A 218 -26.45 15.17 10.49
C ASN A 218 -25.69 13.85 10.69
N PHE A 219 -25.56 13.06 9.61
CA PHE A 219 -24.81 11.80 9.62
C PHE A 219 -25.22 10.81 10.72
N GLY A 220 -26.49 10.85 11.14
CA GLY A 220 -27.04 9.90 12.11
C GLY A 220 -27.29 8.54 11.46
N VAL A 221 -26.97 7.45 12.17
CA VAL A 221 -27.25 6.06 11.76
C VAL A 221 -28.10 5.39 12.82
N THR A 222 -29.12 4.64 12.37
CA THR A 222 -29.98 3.82 13.25
C THR A 222 -29.88 2.35 12.86
N GLY A 223 -30.20 1.46 13.78
CA GLY A 223 -30.18 0.02 13.59
C GLY A 223 -28.89 -0.66 14.10
N ILE A 224 -27.78 0.07 14.14
CA ILE A 224 -26.49 -0.42 14.64
C ILE A 224 -25.69 0.70 15.28
N ASN A 225 -24.77 0.35 16.17
CA ASN A 225 -23.80 1.29 16.71
C ASN A 225 -22.60 1.43 15.75
N PRO A 226 -22.31 2.64 15.20
CA PRO A 226 -21.24 2.85 14.22
C PRO A 226 -19.81 2.64 14.75
N ASN A 227 -19.60 2.43 16.05
CA ASN A 227 -18.30 2.06 16.59
C ASN A 227 -17.93 0.58 16.32
N THR A 228 -18.88 -0.23 15.87
CA THR A 228 -18.63 -1.64 15.51
C THR A 228 -18.13 -1.83 14.08
N PHE A 229 -18.08 -0.77 13.28
CA PHE A 229 -17.65 -0.83 11.91
C PHE A 229 -16.13 -0.90 11.80
N VAL A 230 -15.62 -1.93 11.13
CA VAL A 230 -14.16 -2.19 10.99
C VAL A 230 -13.63 -1.98 9.58
N SER A 231 -14.51 -2.00 8.57
CA SER A 231 -14.18 -1.74 7.18
C SER A 231 -15.35 -1.05 6.50
N VAL A 232 -15.06 -0.20 5.54
CA VAL A 232 -16.06 0.51 4.74
C VAL A 232 -15.69 0.45 3.27
N ASN A 233 -16.68 0.26 2.40
CA ASN A 233 -16.50 0.30 0.95
C ASN A 233 -17.72 0.93 0.28
N LEU A 234 -17.54 1.40 -0.96
CA LEU A 234 -18.56 1.99 -1.79
C LEU A 234 -18.95 1.04 -2.93
N PHE A 235 -20.25 0.73 -3.05
CA PHE A 235 -20.77 -0.04 -4.17
C PHE A 235 -22.11 0.55 -4.63
N LYS A 236 -22.24 0.85 -5.94
CA LYS A 236 -23.45 1.47 -6.52
C LYS A 236 -23.93 2.70 -5.72
N ASN A 237 -22.99 3.61 -5.39
CA ASN A 237 -23.23 4.84 -4.61
C ASN A 237 -23.84 4.61 -3.23
N ARG A 238 -23.60 3.46 -2.63
CA ARG A 238 -24.10 3.07 -1.31
C ARG A 238 -22.91 2.63 -0.45
N LEU A 239 -22.85 3.13 0.77
CA LEU A 239 -21.83 2.72 1.75
C LEU A 239 -22.19 1.38 2.36
N TYR A 240 -21.20 0.50 2.41
CA TYR A 240 -21.25 -0.81 3.06
C TYR A 240 -20.21 -0.86 4.15
N PHE A 241 -20.63 -1.27 5.34
CA PHE A 241 -19.79 -1.38 6.52
C PHE A 241 -19.71 -2.83 6.98
N THR A 242 -18.51 -3.36 7.14
CA THR A 242 -18.31 -4.67 7.76
C THR A 242 -18.38 -4.51 9.27
N GLN A 243 -19.21 -5.32 9.92
CA GLN A 243 -19.34 -5.33 11.38
C GLN A 243 -18.23 -6.20 12.00
N LYS A 244 -17.65 -5.68 13.09
CA LYS A 244 -16.57 -6.34 13.83
C LYS A 244 -16.97 -7.74 14.29
N ASP A 245 -16.06 -8.71 14.05
CA ASP A 245 -16.15 -10.10 14.54
C ASP A 245 -17.46 -10.83 14.19
N THR A 246 -18.07 -10.46 13.03
CA THR A 246 -19.29 -11.07 12.52
C THR A 246 -19.22 -11.38 11.03
N LEU A 247 -20.16 -12.18 10.53
CA LEU A 247 -20.40 -12.40 9.10
C LEU A 247 -21.42 -11.41 8.52
N SER A 248 -21.60 -10.26 9.16
CA SER A 248 -22.62 -9.28 8.79
C SER A 248 -22.00 -8.03 8.17
N VAL A 249 -22.65 -7.51 7.14
CA VAL A 249 -22.40 -6.21 6.54
C VAL A 249 -23.64 -5.35 6.71
N TRP A 250 -23.44 -4.07 6.98
CA TRP A 250 -24.49 -3.09 7.09
C TRP A 250 -24.37 -2.06 5.95
N TYR A 251 -25.48 -1.70 5.34
CA TYR A 251 -25.47 -0.73 4.25
C TYR A 251 -26.45 0.42 4.52
N LEU A 252 -26.09 1.59 4.00
CA LEU A 252 -26.91 2.79 4.08
C LEU A 252 -27.75 2.99 2.81
N PRO A 253 -28.74 3.88 2.82
CA PRO A 253 -29.43 4.30 1.61
C PRO A 253 -28.48 4.86 0.55
N THR A 254 -28.88 4.84 -0.71
CA THR A 254 -28.07 5.34 -1.85
C THR A 254 -27.73 6.82 -1.68
N ASN A 255 -26.48 7.21 -1.96
CA ASN A 255 -25.94 8.57 -1.83
C ASN A 255 -26.02 9.16 -0.41
N ALA A 256 -26.29 8.35 0.61
CA ALA A 256 -26.44 8.80 1.99
C ALA A 256 -25.19 8.52 2.83
N LEU A 257 -24.90 9.43 3.74
CA LEU A 257 -23.86 9.31 4.77
C LEU A 257 -24.46 8.97 6.15
N GLY A 258 -25.78 8.77 6.22
CA GLY A 258 -26.53 8.42 7.40
C GLY A 258 -27.89 7.85 7.02
N GLY A 259 -28.72 7.55 8.02
CA GLY A 259 -30.08 7.00 7.86
C GLY A 259 -30.25 5.66 8.55
N ALA A 260 -31.34 4.95 8.23
CA ALA A 260 -31.54 3.60 8.71
C ALA A 260 -30.58 2.63 8.01
N ALA A 261 -29.69 2.01 8.77
CA ALA A 261 -28.82 0.95 8.27
C ALA A 261 -29.58 -0.37 8.18
N SER A 262 -29.37 -1.10 7.08
CA SER A 262 -29.93 -2.43 6.86
C SER A 262 -28.83 -3.48 6.89
N GLN A 263 -29.12 -4.66 7.43
CA GLN A 263 -28.18 -5.74 7.60
C GLN A 263 -28.24 -6.74 6.43
N LEU A 264 -27.08 -7.18 5.96
CA LEU A 264 -26.87 -8.40 5.19
C LEU A 264 -26.08 -9.38 6.06
N ASP A 265 -26.69 -10.50 6.43
CA ASP A 265 -26.06 -11.55 7.21
C ASP A 265 -25.71 -12.74 6.31
N PHE A 266 -24.44 -13.10 6.31
CA PHE A 266 -23.92 -14.23 5.55
C PHE A 266 -23.74 -15.51 6.40
N GLY A 267 -24.15 -15.51 7.66
CA GLY A 267 -24.06 -16.67 8.54
C GLY A 267 -24.79 -17.92 8.02
N GLY A 268 -25.84 -17.74 7.20
CA GLY A 268 -26.55 -18.83 6.53
C GLY A 268 -25.91 -19.32 5.23
N ILE A 269 -24.89 -18.60 4.69
CA ILE A 269 -24.26 -18.86 3.40
C ILE A 269 -22.81 -19.32 3.60
N ALA A 270 -22.06 -18.64 4.47
CA ALA A 270 -20.71 -19.02 4.85
C ALA A 270 -20.73 -20.31 5.67
N ARG A 271 -19.89 -21.28 5.28
CA ARG A 271 -19.87 -22.62 5.90
C ARG A 271 -18.72 -22.83 6.86
N ASN A 272 -17.65 -22.03 6.75
CA ASN A 272 -16.42 -22.20 7.52
C ASN A 272 -16.38 -21.31 8.77
N GLY A 273 -17.46 -20.57 9.05
CA GLY A 273 -17.53 -19.64 10.18
C GLY A 273 -16.57 -18.45 10.03
N GLY A 274 -16.04 -17.96 11.16
CA GLY A 274 -15.17 -16.80 11.17
C GLY A 274 -15.92 -15.47 11.11
N PHE A 275 -15.30 -14.46 10.49
CA PHE A 275 -15.85 -13.12 10.32
C PHE A 275 -15.45 -12.52 8.96
N LEU A 276 -16.12 -11.45 8.55
CA LEU A 276 -15.76 -10.76 7.32
C LEU A 276 -14.55 -9.84 7.53
N GLN A 277 -13.56 -9.98 6.65
CA GLN A 277 -12.41 -9.05 6.58
C GLN A 277 -12.78 -7.74 5.90
N GLY A 278 -13.59 -7.80 4.86
CA GLY A 278 -14.01 -6.63 4.12
C GLY A 278 -14.88 -6.94 2.93
N MET A 279 -15.18 -5.89 2.19
CA MET A 279 -15.90 -5.92 0.93
C MET A 279 -15.04 -5.28 -0.16
N ALA A 280 -15.11 -5.82 -1.36
CA ALA A 280 -14.49 -5.25 -2.55
C ALA A 280 -15.53 -5.10 -3.67
N THR A 281 -15.29 -4.16 -4.59
CA THR A 281 -16.08 -3.99 -5.81
C THR A 281 -15.30 -4.58 -6.99
N TRP A 282 -15.87 -5.56 -7.66
CA TRP A 282 -15.28 -6.23 -8.80
C TRP A 282 -16.03 -5.85 -10.08
N THR A 283 -15.33 -5.33 -11.08
CA THR A 283 -15.91 -4.93 -12.36
C THR A 283 -15.44 -5.92 -13.42
N LEU A 284 -16.35 -6.76 -13.90
CA LEU A 284 -16.09 -7.65 -15.04
C LEU A 284 -16.65 -7.01 -16.30
N ASP A 285 -15.80 -6.80 -17.31
CA ASP A 285 -16.25 -6.44 -18.66
C ASP A 285 -16.46 -7.73 -19.46
N ALA A 286 -17.72 -8.15 -19.54
CA ALA A 286 -18.12 -9.34 -20.30
C ALA A 286 -18.49 -9.04 -21.77
N GLY A 287 -18.13 -7.84 -22.27
CA GLY A 287 -18.37 -7.43 -23.67
C GLY A 287 -19.79 -6.92 -23.96
N GLN A 288 -20.67 -6.83 -22.97
CA GLN A 288 -22.02 -6.22 -23.08
C GLN A 288 -22.23 -5.06 -22.09
N GLY A 289 -21.16 -4.49 -21.55
CA GLY A 289 -21.16 -3.47 -20.51
C GLY A 289 -20.47 -3.97 -19.22
N ALA A 290 -20.05 -3.04 -18.37
CA ALA A 290 -19.39 -3.37 -17.11
C ALA A 290 -20.41 -3.91 -16.10
N ASP A 291 -20.34 -5.19 -15.78
CA ASP A 291 -21.04 -5.80 -14.66
C ASP A 291 -20.23 -5.61 -13.38
N ASP A 292 -20.77 -4.83 -12.45
CA ASP A 292 -20.16 -4.68 -11.13
C ASP A 292 -20.72 -5.72 -10.16
N TYR A 293 -19.82 -6.39 -9.48
CA TYR A 293 -20.13 -7.37 -8.44
C TYR A 293 -19.71 -6.85 -7.07
N ALA A 294 -20.52 -7.14 -6.07
CA ALA A 294 -20.18 -6.97 -4.67
C ALA A 294 -19.51 -8.26 -4.17
N VAL A 295 -18.26 -8.16 -3.73
CA VAL A 295 -17.46 -9.29 -3.26
C VAL A 295 -17.24 -9.14 -1.77
N PHE A 296 -17.71 -10.11 -0.98
CA PHE A 296 -17.53 -10.17 0.45
C PHE A 296 -16.51 -11.25 0.78
N ILE A 297 -15.54 -10.89 1.62
CA ILE A 297 -14.34 -11.71 1.86
C ILE A 297 -14.27 -12.04 3.34
N SER A 298 -14.33 -13.35 3.67
CA SER A 298 -14.16 -13.82 5.05
C SER A 298 -12.68 -14.03 5.40
N ASN A 299 -12.35 -14.00 6.69
CA ASN A 299 -11.02 -14.37 7.18
C ASN A 299 -10.68 -15.84 6.91
N MET A 300 -11.71 -16.71 6.81
CA MET A 300 -11.55 -18.14 6.51
C MET A 300 -11.37 -18.41 5.00
N GLY A 301 -11.26 -17.36 4.18
CA GLY A 301 -11.04 -17.47 2.73
C GLY A 301 -12.30 -17.76 1.91
N GLU A 302 -13.50 -17.67 2.49
CA GLU A 302 -14.73 -17.73 1.72
C GLU A 302 -14.98 -16.41 1.00
N ILE A 303 -15.19 -16.49 -0.30
CA ILE A 303 -15.46 -15.37 -1.20
C ILE A 303 -16.91 -15.46 -1.66
N ILE A 304 -17.73 -14.53 -1.20
CA ILE A 304 -19.17 -14.49 -1.50
C ILE A 304 -19.42 -13.38 -2.51
N VAL A 305 -19.94 -13.71 -3.68
CA VAL A 305 -20.12 -12.76 -4.80
C VAL A 305 -21.59 -12.56 -5.09
N TYR A 306 -22.01 -11.30 -5.07
CA TYR A 306 -23.36 -10.85 -5.44
C TYR A 306 -23.32 -9.94 -6.65
N ASN A 307 -24.38 -10.01 -7.44
CA ASN A 307 -24.71 -9.05 -8.50
C ASN A 307 -26.02 -8.35 -8.15
N GLY A 308 -26.11 -7.08 -8.49
CA GLY A 308 -27.34 -6.30 -8.31
C GLY A 308 -27.11 -4.87 -7.90
N THR A 309 -28.20 -4.16 -7.67
CA THR A 309 -28.17 -2.74 -7.32
C THR A 309 -28.72 -2.45 -5.92
N ASP A 310 -29.70 -3.23 -5.47
CA ASP A 310 -30.36 -3.02 -4.18
C ASP A 310 -30.44 -4.31 -3.36
N PRO A 311 -29.69 -4.42 -2.26
CA PRO A 311 -29.72 -5.59 -1.39
C PRO A 311 -31.08 -5.85 -0.71
N SER A 312 -31.97 -4.86 -0.65
CA SER A 312 -33.31 -5.02 -0.09
C SER A 312 -34.31 -5.66 -1.06
N ASP A 313 -33.96 -5.75 -2.35
CA ASP A 313 -34.82 -6.29 -3.40
C ASP A 313 -34.28 -7.63 -3.92
N VAL A 314 -34.93 -8.71 -3.56
CA VAL A 314 -34.57 -10.08 -3.97
C VAL A 314 -34.60 -10.25 -5.51
N ALA A 315 -35.37 -9.45 -6.23
CA ALA A 315 -35.43 -9.53 -7.68
C ALA A 315 -34.19 -8.95 -8.37
N THR A 316 -33.53 -7.99 -7.72
CA THR A 316 -32.36 -7.28 -8.27
C THR A 316 -31.04 -7.63 -7.57
N TRP A 317 -31.08 -8.41 -6.48
CA TRP A 317 -29.89 -8.81 -5.72
C TRP A 317 -29.74 -10.32 -5.67
N ALA A 318 -28.78 -10.85 -6.44
CA ALA A 318 -28.63 -12.28 -6.64
C ALA A 318 -27.23 -12.77 -6.24
N LEU A 319 -27.18 -13.84 -5.45
CA LEU A 319 -25.96 -14.58 -5.17
C LEU A 319 -25.45 -15.25 -6.46
N LYS A 320 -24.21 -14.97 -6.85
CA LYS A 320 -23.54 -15.60 -8.00
C LYS A 320 -22.82 -16.86 -7.61
N GLY A 321 -22.25 -16.91 -6.41
CA GLY A 321 -21.58 -18.07 -5.89
C GLY A 321 -20.79 -17.79 -4.62
N VAL A 322 -20.27 -18.88 -4.05
CA VAL A 322 -19.35 -18.89 -2.92
C VAL A 322 -18.17 -19.75 -3.28
N TRP A 323 -16.96 -19.20 -3.18
CA TRP A 323 -15.71 -19.89 -3.50
C TRP A 323 -14.83 -19.95 -2.27
N GLN A 324 -13.95 -20.95 -2.21
CA GLN A 324 -13.02 -21.15 -1.11
C GLN A 324 -11.60 -20.92 -1.61
N LEU A 325 -10.89 -19.98 -0.99
CA LEU A 325 -9.47 -19.71 -1.12
C LEU A 325 -8.74 -19.98 0.20
N GLY A 326 -7.44 -19.68 0.26
CA GLY A 326 -6.66 -19.67 1.51
C GLY A 326 -7.12 -18.58 2.49
N TYR A 327 -6.68 -18.67 3.73
CA TYR A 327 -6.99 -17.68 4.77
C TYR A 327 -6.59 -16.27 4.35
N VAL A 328 -7.46 -15.29 4.70
CA VAL A 328 -7.21 -13.87 4.48
C VAL A 328 -7.00 -13.19 5.83
N PHE A 329 -5.82 -12.68 6.06
CA PHE A 329 -5.36 -12.27 7.39
C PHE A 329 -5.39 -10.76 7.64
N SER A 330 -5.64 -9.92 6.62
CA SER A 330 -5.72 -8.46 6.80
C SER A 330 -6.87 -7.83 6.01
N ARG A 331 -7.38 -6.70 6.49
CA ARG A 331 -8.38 -5.90 5.79
C ARG A 331 -7.83 -5.13 4.59
N ARG A 332 -6.50 -5.06 4.42
CA ARG A 332 -5.79 -4.44 3.30
C ARG A 332 -5.17 -5.46 2.35
N CYS A 333 -5.62 -6.71 2.41
CA CYS A 333 -5.13 -7.82 1.59
C CYS A 333 -5.75 -7.89 0.20
N PHE A 334 -6.57 -6.94 -0.20
CA PHE A 334 -7.13 -6.89 -1.55
C PHE A 334 -6.89 -5.53 -2.20
N TYR A 335 -6.66 -5.57 -3.50
CA TYR A 335 -6.41 -4.38 -4.29
C TYR A 335 -7.09 -4.50 -5.66
N LYS A 336 -7.78 -3.43 -6.09
CA LYS A 336 -8.39 -3.38 -7.43
C LYS A 336 -7.30 -3.07 -8.45
N TRP A 337 -7.03 -4.01 -9.33
CA TRP A 337 -6.03 -3.88 -10.37
C TRP A 337 -6.64 -4.10 -11.76
N ALA A 338 -6.70 -3.03 -12.56
CA ALA A 338 -7.46 -3.00 -13.82
C ALA A 338 -8.93 -3.40 -13.61
N GLY A 339 -9.44 -4.39 -14.31
CA GLY A 339 -10.79 -4.92 -14.13
C GLY A 339 -10.92 -6.06 -13.10
N ASP A 340 -9.83 -6.43 -12.40
CA ASP A 340 -9.80 -7.56 -11.46
C ASP A 340 -9.51 -7.12 -10.03
N ILE A 341 -9.68 -8.03 -9.09
CA ILE A 341 -9.26 -7.89 -7.70
C ILE A 341 -8.12 -8.86 -7.43
N LEU A 342 -7.00 -8.33 -6.95
CA LEU A 342 -5.92 -9.13 -6.39
C LEU A 342 -6.20 -9.37 -4.91
N LEU A 343 -6.22 -10.61 -4.49
CA LEU A 343 -6.44 -11.01 -3.10
C LEU A 343 -5.19 -11.72 -2.55
N LEU A 344 -4.61 -11.18 -1.49
CA LEU A 344 -3.51 -11.80 -0.76
C LEU A 344 -4.07 -12.76 0.29
N THR A 345 -3.75 -14.03 0.09
CA THR A 345 -4.11 -15.14 0.97
C THR A 345 -2.85 -15.85 1.46
N GLN A 346 -3.01 -16.84 2.33
CA GLN A 346 -1.92 -17.73 2.73
C GLN A 346 -1.25 -18.41 1.53
N ASP A 347 -2.01 -18.65 0.45
CA ASP A 347 -1.50 -19.28 -0.78
C ASP A 347 -0.82 -18.29 -1.73
N GLY A 348 -0.68 -17.03 -1.34
CA GLY A 348 -0.08 -15.96 -2.15
C GLY A 348 -1.10 -14.97 -2.72
N LEU A 349 -0.67 -14.17 -3.70
CA LEU A 349 -1.49 -13.14 -4.34
C LEU A 349 -2.26 -13.72 -5.53
N VAL A 350 -3.57 -13.82 -5.38
CA VAL A 350 -4.47 -14.51 -6.32
C VAL A 350 -5.32 -13.49 -7.06
N PRO A 351 -5.33 -13.49 -8.43
CA PRO A 351 -6.32 -12.76 -9.21
C PRO A 351 -7.70 -13.41 -9.09
N LEU A 352 -8.71 -12.65 -8.71
CA LEU A 352 -10.04 -13.20 -8.43
C LEU A 352 -10.70 -13.81 -9.68
N ALA A 353 -10.55 -13.17 -10.84
CA ALA A 353 -11.09 -13.69 -12.10
C ALA A 353 -10.58 -15.10 -12.43
N SER A 354 -9.32 -15.37 -12.16
CA SER A 354 -8.72 -16.69 -12.37
C SER A 354 -9.13 -17.70 -11.31
N ALA A 355 -9.27 -17.26 -10.06
CA ALA A 355 -9.67 -18.11 -8.94
C ALA A 355 -11.11 -18.61 -9.09
N LEU A 356 -12.02 -17.77 -9.59
CA LEU A 356 -13.44 -18.12 -9.71
C LEU A 356 -13.77 -18.98 -10.95
N GLN A 357 -12.86 -19.14 -11.91
CA GLN A 357 -13.04 -19.98 -13.09
C GLN A 357 -12.73 -21.46 -12.86
N SER A 358 -12.02 -21.80 -11.79
CA SER A 358 -11.60 -23.17 -11.49
C SER A 358 -12.13 -23.63 -10.14
N SER A 359 -12.60 -24.88 -10.07
CA SER A 359 -12.96 -25.54 -8.81
C SER A 359 -11.72 -25.94 -7.97
N ARG A 360 -10.52 -25.83 -8.53
CA ARG A 360 -9.22 -26.01 -7.87
C ARG A 360 -8.30 -24.86 -8.26
N LEU A 361 -7.73 -24.19 -7.27
CA LEU A 361 -6.66 -23.22 -7.50
C LEU A 361 -5.43 -23.97 -8.04
N ASP A 362 -5.04 -23.66 -9.27
CA ASP A 362 -3.70 -24.01 -9.75
C ASP A 362 -2.72 -22.99 -9.16
N PRO A 363 -1.74 -23.38 -8.34
CA PRO A 363 -0.75 -22.45 -7.78
C PRO A 363 -0.03 -21.61 -8.83
N ARG A 364 0.04 -22.08 -10.08
CA ARG A 364 0.65 -21.35 -11.21
C ARG A 364 -0.13 -20.12 -11.65
N VAL A 365 -1.39 -19.99 -11.23
CA VAL A 365 -2.24 -18.83 -11.50
C VAL A 365 -1.89 -17.68 -10.57
N ASN A 366 -1.23 -17.96 -9.44
CA ASN A 366 -0.83 -16.96 -8.47
C ASN A 366 0.23 -16.03 -9.07
N ILE A 367 0.05 -14.73 -8.89
CA ILE A 367 1.03 -13.72 -9.31
C ILE A 367 2.37 -13.93 -8.59
N THR A 368 2.31 -14.45 -7.36
CA THR A 368 3.47 -14.74 -6.50
C THR A 368 4.08 -16.12 -6.73
N ASP A 369 3.78 -16.81 -7.83
CA ASP A 369 4.24 -18.20 -8.08
C ASP A 369 5.76 -18.36 -7.91
N LYS A 370 6.59 -17.42 -8.43
CA LYS A 370 8.06 -17.47 -8.28
C LYS A 370 8.56 -17.34 -6.84
N ILE A 371 7.77 -16.75 -5.94
CA ILE A 371 8.11 -16.49 -4.53
C ILE A 371 7.12 -17.14 -3.57
N TYR A 372 6.38 -18.15 -4.03
CA TYR A 372 5.30 -18.80 -3.29
C TYR A 372 5.73 -19.25 -1.90
N TYR A 373 6.87 -19.93 -1.78
CA TYR A 373 7.34 -20.46 -0.49
C TYR A 373 7.66 -19.37 0.52
N GLU A 374 8.21 -18.23 0.07
CA GLU A 374 8.52 -17.11 0.96
C GLU A 374 7.25 -16.41 1.44
N ILE A 375 6.29 -16.14 0.54
CA ILE A 375 5.00 -15.53 0.92
C ILE A 375 4.24 -16.43 1.90
N SER A 376 4.17 -17.74 1.64
CA SER A 376 3.48 -18.68 2.53
C SER A 376 4.13 -18.73 3.90
N LYS A 377 5.46 -18.75 3.96
CA LYS A 377 6.22 -18.73 5.22
C LYS A 377 5.99 -17.43 6.01
N GLU A 378 6.09 -16.27 5.34
CA GLU A 378 5.83 -14.98 5.99
C GLU A 378 4.37 -14.88 6.49
N ALA A 379 3.41 -15.44 5.74
CA ALA A 379 2.02 -15.50 6.18
C ALA A 379 1.83 -16.41 7.40
N ASP A 380 2.50 -17.55 7.45
CA ASP A 380 2.46 -18.45 8.62
C ASP A 380 3.09 -17.79 9.85
N ASP A 381 4.21 -17.10 9.69
CA ASP A 381 4.96 -16.48 10.78
C ASP A 381 4.30 -15.19 11.30
N TYR A 382 3.71 -14.36 10.42
CA TYR A 382 3.30 -12.99 10.73
C TYR A 382 1.85 -12.63 10.37
N SER A 383 0.95 -13.58 10.10
CA SER A 383 -0.46 -13.32 9.73
C SER A 383 -1.23 -12.50 10.76
N THR A 384 -0.85 -12.55 12.04
CA THR A 384 -1.49 -11.79 13.13
C THR A 384 -0.96 -10.36 13.25
N GLU A 385 0.16 -10.03 12.61
CA GLU A 385 0.77 -8.71 12.69
C GLU A 385 0.01 -7.71 11.83
N PHE A 386 -0.12 -6.48 12.34
CA PHE A 386 -0.76 -5.40 11.59
C PHE A 386 0.21 -4.76 10.60
N GLY A 387 -0.23 -4.57 9.35
CA GLY A 387 0.57 -3.90 8.33
C GLY A 387 0.59 -4.62 6.98
N TRP A 388 0.01 -5.81 6.88
CA TRP A 388 -0.17 -6.48 5.59
C TRP A 388 -1.03 -5.63 4.65
N GLN A 389 -0.46 -5.29 3.50
CA GLN A 389 -1.13 -4.46 2.49
C GLN A 389 -0.62 -4.79 1.10
N VAL A 390 -1.51 -4.78 0.12
CA VAL A 390 -1.18 -4.81 -1.31
C VAL A 390 -1.48 -3.45 -1.91
N ILE A 391 -0.55 -2.89 -2.67
CA ILE A 391 -0.74 -1.61 -3.36
C ILE A 391 0.01 -1.57 -4.69
N TYR A 392 -0.59 -0.94 -5.70
CA TYR A 392 0.02 -0.71 -7.00
C TYR A 392 0.47 0.75 -7.13
N TYR A 393 1.72 0.96 -7.50
CA TYR A 393 2.28 2.27 -7.80
C TYR A 393 2.60 2.37 -9.29
N ALA A 394 1.84 3.20 -10.01
CA ALA A 394 1.84 3.23 -11.47
C ALA A 394 3.14 3.80 -12.07
N LYS A 395 3.70 4.87 -11.48
CA LYS A 395 4.87 5.57 -12.04
C LYS A 395 6.06 4.64 -12.32
N PRO A 396 6.50 3.77 -11.38
CA PRO A 396 7.57 2.81 -11.65
C PRO A 396 7.05 1.43 -12.10
N ASN A 397 5.75 1.27 -12.43
CA ASN A 397 5.12 -0.02 -12.73
C ASN A 397 5.31 -1.07 -11.63
N MET A 398 5.03 -0.71 -10.40
CA MET A 398 5.37 -1.47 -9.20
C MET A 398 4.13 -1.96 -8.47
N LEU A 399 4.06 -3.26 -8.18
CA LEU A 399 3.11 -3.85 -7.25
C LEU A 399 3.87 -4.22 -5.98
N LEU A 400 3.43 -3.67 -4.82
CA LEU A 400 4.04 -3.93 -3.53
C LEU A 400 3.13 -4.80 -2.67
N ILE A 401 3.73 -5.75 -1.97
CA ILE A 401 3.15 -6.46 -0.83
C ILE A 401 3.96 -6.04 0.40
N ASN A 402 3.34 -5.30 1.31
CA ASN A 402 3.97 -4.95 2.57
C ASN A 402 3.82 -6.10 3.57
N ILE A 403 4.92 -6.54 4.15
CA ILE A 403 4.99 -7.65 5.09
C ILE A 403 5.43 -7.11 6.45
N PRO A 404 4.55 -7.09 7.46
CA PRO A 404 4.93 -6.67 8.80
C PRO A 404 5.77 -7.76 9.47
N ASN A 405 6.93 -7.36 9.97
CA ASN A 405 7.83 -8.20 10.73
C ASN A 405 8.16 -7.48 12.04
N PRO A 406 8.18 -8.12 13.21
CA PRO A 406 8.52 -7.48 14.49
C PRO A 406 9.90 -6.81 14.53
N THR A 407 10.85 -7.28 13.73
CA THR A 407 12.20 -6.72 13.63
C THR A 407 12.35 -5.61 12.58
N GLY A 408 11.33 -5.39 11.76
CA GLY A 408 11.28 -4.43 10.68
C GLY A 408 10.28 -4.89 9.62
N THR A 409 9.80 -4.01 8.76
CA THR A 409 8.91 -4.38 7.66
C THR A 409 9.72 -4.62 6.39
N GLU A 410 9.27 -5.57 5.59
CA GLU A 410 9.81 -5.85 4.26
C GLU A 410 8.74 -5.63 3.21
N GLN A 411 9.15 -5.32 1.99
CA GLN A 411 8.24 -5.21 0.87
C GLN A 411 8.67 -6.18 -0.21
N TYR A 412 7.78 -7.10 -0.59
CA TYR A 412 7.97 -7.89 -1.80
C TYR A 412 7.40 -7.11 -2.97
N VAL A 413 8.23 -6.88 -3.94
CA VAL A 413 7.95 -5.92 -5.01
C VAL A 413 8.05 -6.60 -6.35
N MET A 414 7.02 -6.42 -7.18
CA MET A 414 6.97 -6.95 -8.54
C MET A 414 6.94 -5.81 -9.55
N HIS A 415 7.78 -5.90 -10.56
CA HIS A 415 7.64 -5.06 -11.76
C HIS A 415 6.49 -5.61 -12.62
N THR A 416 5.43 -4.83 -12.83
CA THR A 416 4.16 -5.33 -13.40
C THR A 416 4.23 -5.73 -14.87
N ILE A 417 5.20 -5.20 -15.64
CA ILE A 417 5.38 -5.54 -17.05
C ILE A 417 6.17 -6.86 -17.18
N SER A 418 7.33 -6.98 -16.52
CA SER A 418 8.20 -8.16 -16.61
C SER A 418 7.77 -9.32 -15.71
N LYS A 419 6.89 -9.06 -14.73
CA LYS A 419 6.48 -10.00 -13.66
C LYS A 419 7.64 -10.45 -12.77
N ALA A 420 8.75 -9.73 -12.78
CA ALA A 420 9.95 -10.01 -12.01
C ALA A 420 9.79 -9.48 -10.57
N TRP A 421 10.14 -10.31 -9.59
CA TRP A 421 10.07 -10.01 -8.16
C TRP A 421 11.42 -9.58 -7.60
N CYS A 422 11.39 -8.80 -6.55
CA CYS A 422 12.52 -8.48 -5.67
C CYS A 422 12.02 -8.21 -4.24
N ASN A 423 12.96 -8.09 -3.30
CA ASN A 423 12.67 -7.77 -1.91
C ASN A 423 13.26 -6.38 -1.57
N PHE A 424 12.47 -5.50 -0.94
CA PHE A 424 12.93 -4.24 -0.37
C PHE A 424 13.00 -4.32 1.14
N THR A 425 14.06 -3.78 1.70
CA THR A 425 14.30 -3.65 3.14
C THR A 425 14.74 -2.22 3.47
N GLY A 426 14.65 -1.85 4.74
CA GLY A 426 15.03 -0.51 5.21
C GLY A 426 13.88 0.50 5.25
N ILE A 427 12.69 0.15 4.76
CA ILE A 427 11.50 1.00 4.81
C ILE A 427 10.54 0.42 5.84
N ASN A 428 10.64 0.92 7.08
CA ASN A 428 9.85 0.39 8.19
C ASN A 428 8.48 1.06 8.25
N THR A 429 7.47 0.43 7.65
CA THR A 429 6.11 0.95 7.55
C THR A 429 5.03 -0.10 7.77
N THR A 430 3.85 0.32 8.21
CA THR A 430 2.64 -0.52 8.30
C THR A 430 1.55 -0.10 7.33
N CYS A 431 1.75 0.97 6.57
CA CYS A 431 0.74 1.46 5.63
C CYS A 431 1.36 2.27 4.50
N PHE A 432 0.77 2.11 3.33
CA PHE A 432 1.04 2.90 2.14
C PHE A 432 -0.24 3.56 1.65
N GLU A 433 -0.13 4.73 1.02
CA GLU A 433 -1.26 5.43 0.42
C GLU A 433 -0.82 6.27 -0.78
N LEU A 434 -1.66 6.32 -1.82
CA LEU A 434 -1.46 7.17 -2.97
C LEU A 434 -2.06 8.56 -2.73
N HIS A 435 -1.26 9.60 -2.95
CA HIS A 435 -1.70 10.98 -2.89
C HIS A 435 -1.03 11.79 -4.02
N ASN A 436 -1.84 12.45 -4.85
CA ASN A 436 -1.35 13.20 -6.01
C ASN A 436 -0.41 12.39 -6.93
N ASP A 437 -0.77 11.14 -7.21
CA ASP A 437 -0.01 10.17 -8.03
C ASP A 437 1.36 9.78 -7.46
N ASP A 438 1.70 10.18 -6.24
CA ASP A 438 2.88 9.75 -5.52
C ASP A 438 2.50 8.79 -4.39
N LEU A 439 3.42 7.89 -4.06
CA LEU A 439 3.21 6.91 -3.00
C LEU A 439 3.83 7.41 -1.69
N TYR A 440 3.00 7.45 -0.64
CA TYR A 440 3.39 7.83 0.71
C TYR A 440 3.28 6.65 1.65
N PHE A 441 4.03 6.70 2.74
CA PHE A 441 3.99 5.66 3.77
C PHE A 441 4.10 6.24 5.18
N GLY A 442 3.57 5.49 6.15
CA GLY A 442 3.65 5.83 7.55
C GLY A 442 4.93 5.33 8.21
N GLY A 443 5.78 6.24 8.67
CA GLY A 443 6.96 5.94 9.50
C GLY A 443 6.72 6.18 10.99
N THR A 444 7.76 6.08 11.79
CA THR A 444 7.72 6.47 13.21
C THR A 444 8.05 7.94 13.35
N GLY A 445 7.04 8.74 13.68
CA GLY A 445 7.20 10.20 13.84
C GLY A 445 7.04 11.01 12.55
N PHE A 446 6.76 10.39 11.40
CA PHE A 446 6.68 11.07 10.11
C PHE A 446 5.81 10.32 9.10
N VAL A 447 5.41 11.03 8.05
CA VAL A 447 4.96 10.45 6.78
C VAL A 447 6.09 10.64 5.77
N GLY A 448 6.49 9.54 5.11
CA GLY A 448 7.53 9.54 4.09
C GLY A 448 6.94 9.51 2.68
N LYS A 449 7.65 10.15 1.73
CA LYS A 449 7.38 10.03 0.30
C LYS A 449 8.28 8.94 -0.27
N PHE A 450 7.67 7.87 -0.77
CA PHE A 450 8.36 6.70 -1.30
C PHE A 450 8.84 6.93 -2.73
N TRP A 451 9.96 6.33 -3.10
CA TRP A 451 10.54 6.39 -4.45
C TRP A 451 10.92 7.81 -4.91
N ASP A 452 11.32 8.65 -3.97
CA ASP A 452 11.53 10.08 -4.18
C ASP A 452 13.00 10.45 -4.44
N THR A 453 13.92 9.81 -3.72
CA THR A 453 15.37 10.11 -3.75
C THR A 453 16.19 8.85 -3.94
N ASN A 454 17.51 8.99 -4.17
CA ASN A 454 18.45 7.85 -4.20
C ASN A 454 19.08 7.60 -2.81
N THR A 455 18.38 8.01 -1.73
CA THR A 455 18.79 7.81 -0.33
C THR A 455 17.59 7.47 0.53
N ASP A 456 17.78 6.78 1.64
CA ASP A 456 16.78 6.61 2.67
C ASP A 456 16.90 7.76 3.68
N ASP A 457 16.17 8.86 3.44
CA ASP A 457 16.21 10.09 4.25
C ASP A 457 17.65 10.61 4.46
N GLY A 458 18.46 10.65 3.40
CA GLY A 458 19.87 11.00 3.44
C GLY A 458 20.80 9.83 3.79
N GLY A 459 20.27 8.70 4.23
CA GLY A 459 21.02 7.49 4.55
C GLY A 459 21.39 6.66 3.30
N GLN A 460 22.37 5.78 3.47
CA GLN A 460 22.80 4.86 2.40
C GLN A 460 21.75 3.75 2.18
N ILE A 461 21.60 3.34 0.93
CA ILE A 461 20.86 2.15 0.54
C ILE A 461 21.85 1.00 0.32
N SER A 462 21.65 -0.09 1.06
CA SER A 462 22.43 -1.32 0.89
C SER A 462 21.62 -2.33 0.08
N ALA A 463 22.25 -2.92 -0.94
CA ALA A 463 21.61 -3.90 -1.80
C ALA A 463 22.48 -5.13 -1.98
N THR A 464 21.87 -6.30 -2.11
CA THR A 464 22.56 -7.57 -2.30
C THR A 464 21.90 -8.40 -3.39
N CYS A 465 22.72 -9.11 -4.16
CA CYS A 465 22.23 -10.05 -5.16
C CYS A 465 23.12 -11.28 -5.24
N GLN A 466 22.50 -12.45 -5.23
CA GLN A 466 23.10 -13.68 -5.74
C GLN A 466 22.36 -14.06 -7.01
N GLN A 467 22.97 -13.84 -8.17
CA GLN A 467 22.41 -14.29 -9.45
C GLN A 467 22.40 -15.82 -9.51
N ALA A 468 21.46 -16.37 -10.24
CA ALA A 468 21.36 -17.81 -10.47
C ALA A 468 22.64 -18.38 -11.07
N TYR A 469 22.95 -19.62 -10.71
CA TYR A 469 24.14 -20.30 -11.17
C TYR A 469 24.00 -20.75 -12.62
N SER A 470 25.02 -20.48 -13.44
CA SER A 470 25.11 -20.92 -14.83
C SER A 470 26.17 -21.99 -14.98
N TYR A 471 25.87 -22.99 -15.79
CA TYR A 471 26.83 -23.98 -16.24
C TYR A 471 27.61 -23.54 -17.49
N PHE A 472 27.32 -22.35 -18.03
CA PHE A 472 27.95 -21.79 -19.23
C PHE A 472 27.98 -22.79 -20.40
N ASP A 473 26.84 -23.44 -20.65
CA ASP A 473 26.57 -24.47 -21.68
C ASP A 473 27.42 -25.75 -21.57
N LYS A 474 28.17 -25.92 -20.46
CA LYS A 474 29.04 -27.07 -20.24
C LYS A 474 28.95 -27.63 -18.83
N PRO A 475 27.86 -28.33 -18.49
CA PRO A 475 27.62 -28.82 -17.13
C PRO A 475 28.64 -29.87 -16.66
N GLY A 476 29.18 -30.67 -17.58
CA GLY A 476 30.17 -31.73 -17.26
C GLY A 476 31.62 -31.28 -17.16
N GLN A 477 31.91 -29.97 -17.32
CA GLN A 477 33.29 -29.47 -17.27
C GLN A 477 33.51 -28.54 -16.09
N GLN A 478 34.55 -28.82 -15.32
CA GLN A 478 35.00 -27.92 -14.26
C GLN A 478 35.59 -26.66 -14.86
N LYS A 479 35.30 -25.50 -14.26
CA LYS A 479 35.75 -24.19 -14.70
C LYS A 479 36.48 -23.49 -13.57
N ARG A 480 37.58 -22.84 -13.91
CA ARG A 480 38.31 -21.92 -13.04
C ARG A 480 37.95 -20.49 -13.45
N PHE A 481 37.18 -19.80 -12.63
CA PHE A 481 36.83 -18.41 -12.84
C PHE A 481 37.96 -17.51 -12.38
N THR A 482 38.41 -16.59 -13.24
CA THR A 482 39.56 -15.73 -12.99
C THR A 482 39.21 -14.26 -12.93
N MET A 483 38.23 -13.81 -13.73
CA MET A 483 37.81 -12.42 -13.77
C MET A 483 36.29 -12.32 -14.03
N VAL A 484 35.69 -11.28 -13.48
CA VAL A 484 34.31 -10.84 -13.81
C VAL A 484 34.33 -9.36 -14.21
N ARG A 485 33.41 -8.96 -15.08
CA ARG A 485 33.27 -7.58 -15.50
C ARG A 485 31.79 -7.20 -15.51
N PRO A 486 31.24 -6.76 -14.37
CA PRO A 486 29.88 -6.23 -14.35
C PRO A 486 29.84 -4.89 -15.12
N THR A 487 28.78 -4.70 -15.89
CA THR A 487 28.49 -3.48 -16.64
C THR A 487 27.40 -2.72 -15.92
N PHE A 488 27.75 -1.52 -15.48
CA PHE A 488 26.83 -0.61 -14.79
C PHE A 488 26.61 0.66 -15.60
N LEU A 489 25.40 1.19 -15.53
CA LEU A 489 25.08 2.59 -15.84
C LEU A 489 25.01 3.32 -14.49
N VAL A 490 25.81 4.34 -14.30
CA VAL A 490 25.95 5.04 -13.01
C VAL A 490 25.85 6.53 -13.25
N ASP A 491 25.13 7.23 -12.40
CA ASP A 491 25.13 8.68 -12.35
C ASP A 491 26.48 9.21 -11.83
N VAL A 492 26.67 10.52 -11.81
CA VAL A 492 27.91 11.14 -11.33
C VAL A 492 28.18 10.71 -9.88
N GLY A 493 29.30 10.01 -9.68
CA GLY A 493 29.71 9.52 -8.36
C GLY A 493 30.39 8.16 -8.39
N THR A 494 30.81 7.68 -7.24
CA THR A 494 31.46 6.37 -7.07
C THR A 494 30.70 5.54 -6.05
N PRO A 495 29.73 4.71 -6.47
CA PRO A 495 29.02 3.83 -5.54
C PRO A 495 29.98 2.76 -4.98
N GLY A 496 29.71 2.33 -3.75
CA GLY A 496 30.44 1.22 -3.14
C GLY A 496 29.90 -0.12 -3.67
N ILE A 497 30.47 -0.66 -4.75
CA ILE A 497 30.07 -1.95 -5.30
C ILE A 497 31.15 -2.98 -5.09
N TYR A 498 30.79 -4.16 -4.61
CA TYR A 498 31.65 -5.30 -4.41
C TYR A 498 31.10 -6.48 -5.22
N ALA A 499 31.94 -7.08 -6.01
CA ALA A 499 31.62 -8.22 -6.88
C ALA A 499 32.46 -9.42 -6.55
N GLY A 500 31.88 -10.59 -6.60
CA GLY A 500 32.56 -11.88 -6.44
C GLY A 500 31.81 -12.95 -7.21
N ILE A 501 32.37 -14.16 -7.19
CA ILE A 501 31.71 -15.33 -7.79
C ILE A 501 31.50 -16.40 -6.74
N ASN A 502 30.30 -16.94 -6.70
CA ASN A 502 29.99 -18.15 -5.96
C ASN A 502 29.96 -19.34 -6.91
N THR A 503 30.54 -20.47 -6.51
CA THR A 503 30.63 -21.69 -7.33
C THR A 503 29.95 -22.87 -6.65
N ASP A 504 29.38 -23.77 -7.46
CA ASP A 504 28.75 -25.03 -7.03
C ASP A 504 27.79 -24.88 -5.87
N PHE A 505 26.94 -23.83 -5.94
CA PHE A 505 25.87 -23.53 -4.99
C PHE A 505 26.32 -23.22 -3.56
N GLN A 506 27.61 -22.90 -3.39
CA GLN A 506 28.21 -22.51 -2.11
C GLN A 506 28.40 -21.00 -2.04
N THR A 507 28.03 -20.40 -0.91
CA THR A 507 28.30 -18.98 -0.66
C THR A 507 29.76 -18.79 -0.27
N GLN A 508 30.50 -18.07 -1.11
CA GLN A 508 31.88 -17.66 -0.84
C GLN A 508 31.91 -16.15 -0.60
N ASN A 509 32.39 -15.72 0.56
CA ASN A 509 32.42 -14.29 0.91
C ASN A 509 33.62 -13.52 0.31
N ASN A 510 34.13 -13.95 -0.84
CA ASN A 510 35.30 -13.35 -1.51
C ASN A 510 34.84 -12.25 -2.48
N LEU A 511 34.40 -11.12 -1.93
CA LEU A 511 33.99 -9.97 -2.73
C LEU A 511 35.14 -8.97 -2.90
N GLY A 512 35.46 -8.63 -4.13
CA GLY A 512 36.40 -7.56 -4.48
C GLY A 512 35.69 -6.25 -4.81
N LYS A 513 36.26 -5.12 -4.40
CA LYS A 513 35.69 -3.80 -4.70
C LYS A 513 35.82 -3.48 -6.17
N VAL A 514 34.71 -3.15 -6.83
CA VAL A 514 34.68 -2.67 -8.22
C VAL A 514 35.17 -1.23 -8.24
N THR A 515 36.17 -0.95 -9.09
CA THR A 515 36.70 0.40 -9.25
C THR A 515 35.93 1.12 -10.34
N PHE A 516 35.47 2.32 -10.07
CA PHE A 516 34.80 3.19 -11.04
C PHE A 516 35.81 4.23 -11.53
N VAL A 517 35.97 4.34 -12.84
CA VAL A 517 36.68 5.46 -13.46
C VAL A 517 35.61 6.40 -14.01
N ASN A 518 35.24 7.36 -13.18
CA ASN A 518 34.33 8.42 -13.62
C ASN A 518 35.14 9.48 -14.37
N THR A 519 34.95 9.58 -15.67
CA THR A 519 35.21 10.84 -16.36
C THR A 519 34.03 11.75 -16.04
N PRO A 520 34.25 12.89 -15.37
CA PRO A 520 33.18 13.83 -15.16
C PRO A 520 32.77 14.37 -16.54
N THR A 521 31.63 13.94 -17.04
CA THR A 521 30.96 14.62 -18.12
C THR A 521 30.24 15.81 -17.47
N THR A 522 30.66 17.02 -17.80
CA THR A 522 29.93 18.23 -17.44
C THR A 522 28.55 18.13 -18.06
N THR A 523 27.54 18.02 -17.23
CA THR A 523 26.14 18.01 -17.68
C THR A 523 25.80 19.37 -18.24
N ALA A 524 25.38 19.43 -19.49
CA ALA A 524 24.89 20.66 -20.10
C ALA A 524 23.66 21.17 -19.34
N VAL A 525 23.78 22.34 -18.74
CA VAL A 525 22.65 23.10 -18.17
C VAL A 525 22.23 24.13 -19.20
N TRP A 526 20.95 24.22 -19.54
CA TRP A 526 20.40 25.25 -20.43
C TRP A 526 20.86 26.63 -19.94
N ASP A 527 21.28 27.48 -20.85
CA ASP A 527 21.85 28.83 -20.67
C ASP A 527 23.30 28.89 -20.09
N LEU A 528 23.91 27.75 -19.71
CA LEU A 528 25.31 27.69 -19.25
C LEU A 528 26.18 26.77 -20.13
N ALA A 529 25.55 25.92 -20.94
CA ALA A 529 26.25 24.93 -21.77
C ALA A 529 26.97 25.59 -22.96
N THR A 530 28.22 25.17 -23.16
CA THR A 530 29.02 25.59 -24.32
C THR A 530 29.04 24.49 -25.39
N TRP A 531 28.72 24.85 -26.64
CA TRP A 531 28.81 23.95 -27.79
C TRP A 531 30.24 23.37 -27.87
N ASP A 532 30.35 22.09 -28.20
CA ASP A 532 31.58 21.30 -28.30
C ASP A 532 32.21 20.82 -26.95
N ASN A 533 31.76 21.33 -25.80
CA ASN A 533 32.30 20.89 -24.49
C ASN A 533 31.28 20.16 -23.62
N ASP A 534 30.01 20.40 -23.81
CA ASP A 534 28.94 19.87 -22.98
C ASP A 534 28.06 18.87 -23.75
N VAL A 535 27.70 17.76 -23.10
CA VAL A 535 26.89 16.70 -23.71
C VAL A 535 25.47 16.73 -23.15
N PHE A 536 24.48 16.90 -24.02
CA PHE A 536 23.06 16.73 -23.70
C PHE A 536 22.68 15.25 -23.72
N SER A 537 23.37 14.39 -22.95
CA SER A 537 22.96 13.00 -22.73
C SER A 537 22.48 12.82 -21.31
N GLY A 538 21.60 11.85 -21.07
CA GLY A 538 21.21 11.49 -19.71
C GLY A 538 22.46 11.22 -18.86
N ASN A 539 22.42 11.57 -17.57
CA ASN A 539 23.55 11.57 -16.64
C ASN A 539 24.22 10.21 -16.41
N LEU A 540 23.73 9.12 -17.00
CA LEU A 540 24.23 7.78 -16.74
C LEU A 540 25.45 7.45 -17.60
N VAL A 541 26.57 7.17 -16.95
CA VAL A 541 27.85 6.77 -17.56
C VAL A 541 28.01 5.26 -17.48
N ILE A 542 28.44 4.64 -18.59
CA ILE A 542 28.76 3.21 -18.63
C ILE A 542 30.09 2.96 -17.90
N SER A 543 30.03 2.15 -16.85
CA SER A 543 31.22 1.66 -16.14
C SER A 543 31.40 0.16 -16.38
N ARG A 544 32.60 -0.22 -16.88
CA ARG A 544 32.93 -1.62 -17.19
C ARG A 544 34.39 -1.86 -16.79
N GLN A 545 34.59 -2.43 -15.62
CA GLN A 545 35.95 -2.73 -15.13
C GLN A 545 36.10 -4.22 -14.81
N TRP A 546 37.24 -4.80 -15.22
CA TRP A 546 37.57 -6.16 -14.87
C TRP A 546 37.95 -6.26 -13.39
N GLN A 547 37.26 -7.16 -12.68
CA GLN A 547 37.53 -7.51 -11.30
C GLN A 547 38.09 -8.93 -11.25
N GLY A 548 39.25 -9.09 -10.60
CA GLY A 548 39.81 -10.43 -10.33
C GLY A 548 38.91 -11.19 -9.33
N VAL A 549 38.59 -12.43 -9.66
CA VAL A 549 37.86 -13.34 -8.80
C VAL A 549 38.55 -14.68 -8.72
N THR A 550 38.26 -15.45 -7.68
CA THR A 550 38.77 -16.81 -7.55
C THR A 550 37.62 -17.76 -7.30
N GLY A 551 37.42 -18.70 -8.20
CA GLY A 551 36.38 -19.73 -8.07
C GLY A 551 36.75 -20.96 -8.89
N LEU A 552 36.50 -22.14 -8.36
CA LEU A 552 36.65 -23.42 -9.06
C LEU A 552 35.37 -24.22 -8.87
N GLY A 553 34.72 -24.59 -9.96
CA GLY A 553 33.46 -25.34 -9.89
C GLY A 553 32.87 -25.64 -11.26
N TYR A 554 31.77 -26.37 -11.28
CA TYR A 554 31.01 -26.72 -12.52
C TYR A 554 30.03 -25.62 -12.89
N ALA A 555 29.45 -24.96 -11.90
CA ALA A 555 28.53 -23.85 -12.07
C ALA A 555 29.06 -22.62 -11.33
N GLY A 556 28.73 -21.42 -11.83
CA GLY A 556 29.12 -20.16 -11.19
C GLY A 556 28.02 -19.10 -11.34
N GLY A 557 27.88 -18.27 -10.33
CA GLY A 557 26.94 -17.12 -10.33
C GLY A 557 27.60 -15.92 -9.65
N ILE A 558 27.40 -14.73 -10.21
CA ILE A 558 27.93 -13.49 -9.61
C ILE A 558 27.20 -13.20 -8.28
N ASN A 559 27.96 -12.77 -7.30
CA ASN A 559 27.49 -12.21 -6.04
C ASN A 559 27.85 -10.72 -6.02
N LEU A 560 26.87 -9.86 -5.77
CA LEU A 560 27.02 -8.42 -5.70
C LEU A 560 26.54 -7.89 -4.36
N ASN A 561 27.37 -7.03 -3.75
CA ASN A 561 26.96 -6.16 -2.65
C ASN A 561 27.14 -4.70 -3.10
N MET A 562 26.12 -3.90 -2.93
CA MET A 562 26.11 -2.49 -3.31
C MET A 562 25.75 -1.65 -2.10
N VAL A 563 26.46 -0.52 -1.94
CA VAL A 563 26.14 0.52 -0.96
C VAL A 563 26.24 1.85 -1.67
N SER A 564 25.13 2.59 -1.70
CA SER A 564 25.07 3.88 -2.38
C SER A 564 24.30 4.90 -1.57
N ALA A 565 24.71 6.16 -1.68
CA ALA A 565 23.99 7.31 -1.15
C ALA A 565 23.93 8.38 -2.23
N GLY A 566 22.74 8.65 -2.75
CA GLY A 566 22.50 9.70 -3.73
C GLY A 566 22.91 9.39 -5.17
N ILE A 567 23.35 8.16 -5.48
CA ILE A 567 23.81 7.77 -6.82
C ILE A 567 22.84 6.75 -7.40
N ASP A 568 22.39 7.01 -8.63
CA ASP A 568 21.58 6.06 -9.39
C ASP A 568 22.48 5.00 -10.04
N VAL A 569 22.12 3.73 -9.90
CA VAL A 569 22.93 2.60 -10.37
C VAL A 569 22.04 1.58 -11.05
N HIS A 570 22.35 1.28 -12.30
CA HIS A 570 21.70 0.24 -13.10
C HIS A 570 22.71 -0.82 -13.49
N TRP A 571 22.43 -2.06 -13.21
CA TRP A 571 23.22 -3.22 -13.60
C TRP A 571 22.64 -3.87 -14.85
N VAL A 572 23.43 -3.94 -15.94
CA VAL A 572 22.96 -4.39 -17.26
C VAL A 572 23.36 -5.83 -17.54
N SER A 573 24.63 -6.18 -17.30
CA SER A 573 25.18 -7.51 -17.60
C SER A 573 26.45 -7.77 -16.83
N THR A 574 26.94 -9.01 -16.87
CA THR A 574 28.26 -9.39 -16.36
C THR A 574 28.97 -10.30 -17.36
N ASP A 575 30.18 -9.94 -17.70
CA ASP A 575 31.10 -10.79 -18.47
C ASP A 575 31.97 -11.62 -17.51
N PHE A 576 32.18 -12.87 -17.86
CA PHE A 576 32.99 -13.82 -17.09
C PHE A 576 34.18 -14.29 -17.93
N VAL A 577 35.36 -14.36 -17.32
CA VAL A 577 36.54 -15.05 -17.89
C VAL A 577 36.78 -16.31 -17.10
N MET A 578 36.83 -17.43 -17.81
CA MET A 578 37.02 -18.74 -17.20
C MET A 578 37.99 -19.61 -18.03
N GLU A 579 38.75 -20.43 -17.34
CA GLU A 579 39.57 -21.51 -17.92
C GLU A 579 38.81 -22.82 -17.79
N GLN A 580 38.73 -23.59 -18.84
CA GLN A 580 38.06 -24.89 -18.82
C GLN A 580 39.07 -26.01 -18.45
N GLY A 581 38.69 -26.81 -17.47
CA GLY A 581 39.38 -28.08 -17.17
C GLY A 581 39.08 -29.17 -18.20
N THR A 582 39.87 -30.22 -18.18
CA THR A 582 39.58 -31.44 -18.93
C THR A 582 38.37 -32.15 -18.31
N VAL A 583 37.54 -32.79 -19.16
CA VAL A 583 36.50 -33.71 -18.67
C VAL A 583 37.19 -34.83 -17.89
N ILE A 584 36.86 -35.02 -16.63
CA ILE A 584 37.36 -36.13 -15.80
C ILE A 584 36.49 -37.33 -16.08
#